data_7c1299652271877cf35a8688cec3b595
#
_entry.id   7c1299652271877cf35a8688cec3b595
#
_cell.length_a   1.000
_cell.length_b   1.000
_cell.length_c   1.000
_cell.angle_alpha   90.00
_cell.angle_beta   90.00
_cell.angle_gamma   90.00
#
_symmetry.space_group_name_H-M   'P 1'
#
loop_
_entity.id
_entity.type
_entity.pdbx_description
1 polymer ?
#
loop_
_entity_poly.entity_id
_entity_poly.type
_entity_poly.pdbx_seq_one_letter_code
_entity_poly.pdbx_strand_id
1 'polypeptide(L)'
;VNKLMIQMGIPMILSMALQAVYNIVDSAFVGNMRVGSEAALNALTLVFPVQMLMVAVGIGTGVGTNALLARMLGQGNHKKAAKVAGNSLFLGGIIYVVCLLFGIFGVKVYISSQTVDLKVISMGTSYLRICCIISMGIIFFSLFEKLLQATGRSLYSTIGQVVGAVVNIILDPIMIYGIGPVPEMGVQGAAYATVIGQVASAALLFV
;
A
#
# COMPACT_ATOMS: atom_id res chain seq x y z
N VAL A 1 -21.91 2.15 23.57
CA VAL A 1 -20.79 1.29 23.13
C VAL A 1 -21.12 0.66 21.78
N ASN A 2 -22.23 -0.10 21.65
CA ASN A 2 -22.58 -0.83 20.42
C ASN A 2 -22.72 0.07 19.18
N LYS A 3 -23.39 1.24 19.31
CA LYS A 3 -23.57 2.19 18.21
C LYS A 3 -22.22 2.72 17.70
N LEU A 4 -21.29 3.02 18.61
CA LEU A 4 -19.94 3.50 18.26
C LEU A 4 -19.12 2.40 17.56
N MET A 5 -19.20 1.16 18.05
CA MET A 5 -18.51 0.02 17.43
C MET A 5 -19.01 -0.22 16.00
N ILE A 6 -20.31 -0.15 15.75
CA ILE A 6 -20.88 -0.28 14.41
C ILE A 6 -20.46 0.90 13.52
N GLN A 7 -20.52 2.10 14.02
CA GLN A 7 -20.17 3.31 13.28
C GLN A 7 -18.70 3.35 12.87
N MET A 8 -17.81 2.77 13.67
CA MET A 8 -16.38 2.67 13.33
C MET A 8 -16.06 1.38 12.56
N GLY A 9 -16.73 0.28 12.87
CA GLY A 9 -16.46 -1.03 12.27
C GLY A 9 -16.90 -1.13 10.82
N ILE A 10 -18.07 -0.60 10.46
CA ILE A 10 -18.55 -0.65 9.06
C ILE A 10 -17.57 0.01 8.07
N PRO A 11 -17.06 1.25 8.30
CA PRO A 11 -16.06 1.83 7.41
C PRO A 11 -14.79 0.99 7.29
N MET A 12 -14.33 0.39 8.39
CA MET A 12 -13.12 -0.46 8.38
C MET A 12 -13.32 -1.74 7.55
N ILE A 13 -14.48 -2.39 7.67
CA ILE A 13 -14.82 -3.58 6.88
C ILE A 13 -14.90 -3.21 5.39
N LEU A 14 -15.57 -2.10 5.07
CA LEU A 14 -15.66 -1.60 3.70
C LEU A 14 -14.28 -1.30 3.11
N SER A 15 -13.39 -0.71 3.90
CA SER A 15 -12.00 -0.45 3.51
C SER A 15 -11.26 -1.73 3.13
N MET A 16 -11.35 -2.77 3.98
CA MET A 16 -10.70 -4.06 3.73
C MET A 16 -11.29 -4.77 2.50
N ALA A 17 -12.62 -4.74 2.34
CA ALA A 17 -13.29 -5.30 1.18
C ALA A 17 -12.85 -4.59 -0.12
N LEU A 18 -12.77 -3.27 -0.10
CA LEU A 18 -12.32 -2.47 -1.24
C LEU A 18 -10.88 -2.80 -1.61
N GLN A 19 -10.01 -3.00 -0.61
CA GLN A 19 -8.62 -3.39 -0.82
C GLN A 19 -8.52 -4.77 -1.50
N ALA A 20 -9.36 -5.73 -1.11
CA ALA A 20 -9.41 -7.03 -1.78
C ALA A 20 -9.89 -6.89 -3.23
N VAL A 21 -10.91 -6.06 -3.49
CA VAL A 21 -11.45 -5.84 -4.83
C VAL A 21 -10.39 -5.22 -5.75
N TYR A 22 -9.69 -4.17 -5.32
CA TYR A 22 -8.71 -3.54 -6.21
C TYR A 22 -7.53 -4.48 -6.51
N ASN A 23 -7.10 -5.33 -5.56
CA ASN A 23 -6.06 -6.33 -5.82
C ASN A 23 -6.50 -7.37 -6.88
N ILE A 24 -7.78 -7.76 -6.87
CA ILE A 24 -8.33 -8.66 -7.89
C ILE A 24 -8.37 -7.95 -9.25
N VAL A 25 -8.78 -6.70 -9.29
CA VAL A 25 -8.87 -5.89 -10.52
C VAL A 25 -7.48 -5.68 -11.12
N ASP A 26 -6.49 -5.31 -10.33
CA ASP A 26 -5.09 -5.16 -10.76
C ASP A 26 -4.55 -6.47 -11.35
N SER A 27 -4.75 -7.59 -10.67
CA SER A 27 -4.37 -8.91 -11.17
C SER A 27 -5.09 -9.28 -12.47
N ALA A 28 -6.37 -8.90 -12.62
CA ALA A 28 -7.13 -9.15 -13.84
C ALA A 28 -6.59 -8.33 -15.02
N PHE A 29 -6.24 -7.06 -14.82
CA PHE A 29 -5.64 -6.24 -15.86
C PHE A 29 -4.27 -6.79 -16.30
N VAL A 30 -3.41 -7.19 -15.36
CA VAL A 30 -2.12 -7.79 -15.67
C VAL A 30 -2.28 -9.14 -16.38
N GLY A 31 -3.26 -9.96 -15.95
CA GLY A 31 -3.57 -11.25 -16.58
C GLY A 31 -4.11 -11.13 -18.02
N ASN A 32 -4.70 -9.99 -18.40
CA ASN A 32 -5.22 -9.72 -19.73
C ASN A 32 -4.23 -8.96 -20.65
N MET A 33 -2.97 -8.84 -20.26
CA MET A 33 -1.93 -8.25 -21.12
C MET A 33 -1.76 -9.03 -22.41
N ARG A 34 -1.55 -8.31 -23.51
CA ARG A 34 -1.43 -8.91 -24.86
C ARG A 34 -0.22 -9.80 -25.02
N VAL A 35 0.88 -9.50 -24.31
CA VAL A 35 2.15 -10.24 -24.41
C VAL A 35 2.69 -10.50 -23.00
N GLY A 36 3.04 -11.76 -22.74
CA GLY A 36 3.73 -12.13 -21.50
C GLY A 36 2.86 -12.17 -20.24
N SER A 37 1.53 -12.29 -20.37
CA SER A 37 0.60 -12.35 -19.23
C SER A 37 0.93 -13.47 -18.24
N GLU A 38 1.30 -14.66 -18.69
CA GLU A 38 1.72 -15.76 -17.80
C GLU A 38 2.98 -15.42 -16.99
N ALA A 39 4.01 -14.88 -17.66
CA ALA A 39 5.22 -14.44 -16.96
C ALA A 39 4.95 -13.30 -16.01
N ALA A 40 4.05 -12.40 -16.36
CA ALA A 40 3.60 -11.29 -15.52
C ALA A 40 2.86 -11.78 -14.26
N LEU A 41 1.91 -12.70 -14.40
CA LEU A 41 1.20 -13.30 -13.27
C LEU A 41 2.14 -14.10 -12.36
N ASN A 42 3.06 -14.86 -12.93
CA ASN A 42 4.09 -15.57 -12.17
C ASN A 42 4.99 -14.57 -11.41
N ALA A 43 5.39 -13.47 -12.04
CA ALA A 43 6.15 -12.42 -11.39
C ALA A 43 5.37 -11.79 -10.21
N LEU A 44 4.09 -11.46 -10.38
CA LEU A 44 3.23 -10.95 -9.31
C LEU A 44 3.11 -11.94 -8.15
N THR A 45 2.98 -13.24 -8.44
CA THR A 45 2.92 -14.28 -7.42
C THR A 45 4.18 -14.32 -6.56
N LEU A 46 5.37 -14.16 -7.18
CA LEU A 46 6.64 -14.11 -6.45
C LEU A 46 6.84 -12.80 -5.66
N VAL A 47 6.27 -11.71 -6.14
CA VAL A 47 6.34 -10.40 -5.47
C VAL A 47 5.38 -10.31 -4.28
N PHE A 48 4.25 -10.98 -4.35
CA PHE A 48 3.17 -10.91 -3.37
C PHE A 48 3.61 -11.13 -1.91
N PRO A 49 4.45 -12.12 -1.56
CA PRO A 49 4.90 -12.31 -0.18
C PRO A 49 5.65 -11.10 0.39
N VAL A 50 6.48 -10.45 -0.41
CA VAL A 50 7.22 -9.25 0.02
C VAL A 50 6.27 -8.06 0.19
N GLN A 51 5.33 -7.87 -0.74
CA GLN A 51 4.30 -6.84 -0.59
C GLN A 51 3.46 -7.07 0.67
N MET A 52 3.04 -8.30 0.93
CA MET A 52 2.29 -8.66 2.14
C MET A 52 3.11 -8.37 3.41
N LEU A 53 4.42 -8.64 3.40
CA LEU A 53 5.29 -8.29 4.51
C LEU A 53 5.34 -6.79 4.75
N MET A 54 5.49 -5.99 3.69
CA MET A 54 5.49 -4.52 3.78
C MET A 54 4.17 -3.99 4.34
N VAL A 55 3.04 -4.51 3.85
CA VAL A 55 1.70 -4.17 4.33
C VAL A 55 1.54 -4.58 5.79
N ALA A 56 1.96 -5.79 6.16
CA ALA A 56 1.87 -6.30 7.54
C ALA A 56 2.68 -5.45 8.53
N VAL A 57 3.89 -5.03 8.16
CA VAL A 57 4.72 -4.14 8.98
C VAL A 57 4.08 -2.76 9.12
N GLY A 58 3.55 -2.20 8.03
CA GLY A 58 2.85 -0.92 8.03
C GLY A 58 1.58 -0.95 8.90
N ILE A 59 0.73 -1.94 8.69
CA ILE A 59 -0.52 -2.12 9.47
C ILE A 59 -0.19 -2.42 10.93
N GLY A 60 0.75 -3.34 11.21
CA GLY A 60 1.13 -3.71 12.57
C GLY A 60 1.64 -2.52 13.39
N THR A 61 2.52 -1.72 12.80
CA THR A 61 3.00 -0.48 13.39
C THR A 61 1.86 0.52 13.62
N GLY A 62 0.98 0.66 12.62
CA GLY A 62 -0.18 1.53 12.70
C GLY A 62 -1.18 1.10 13.78
N VAL A 63 -1.49 -0.19 13.89
CA VAL A 63 -2.40 -0.74 14.92
C VAL A 63 -1.83 -0.52 16.33
N GLY A 64 -0.54 -0.80 16.53
CA GLY A 64 0.13 -0.51 17.81
C GLY A 64 0.07 0.97 18.18
N THR A 65 0.29 1.85 17.20
CA THR A 65 0.17 3.30 17.36
C THR A 65 -1.27 3.71 17.70
N ASN A 66 -2.26 3.16 16.99
CA ASN A 66 -3.68 3.42 17.22
C ASN A 66 -4.07 3.10 18.67
N ALA A 67 -3.74 1.91 19.15
CA ALA A 67 -4.08 1.47 20.50
C ALA A 67 -3.46 2.39 21.58
N LEU A 68 -2.18 2.74 21.41
CA LEU A 68 -1.49 3.61 22.36
C LEU A 68 -2.01 5.07 22.31
N LEU A 69 -2.25 5.58 21.10
CA LEU A 69 -2.77 6.93 20.89
C LEU A 69 -4.19 7.06 21.47
N ALA A 70 -5.09 6.13 21.17
CA ALA A 70 -6.45 6.12 21.70
C ALA A 70 -6.46 6.07 23.24
N ARG A 71 -5.56 5.28 23.84
CA ARG A 71 -5.39 5.23 25.29
C ARG A 71 -4.95 6.58 25.87
N MET A 72 -3.95 7.24 25.25
CA MET A 72 -3.46 8.54 25.72
C MET A 72 -4.53 9.64 25.58
N LEU A 73 -5.29 9.63 24.49
CA LEU A 73 -6.40 10.56 24.29
C LEU A 73 -7.52 10.32 25.31
N GLY A 74 -7.88 9.07 25.58
CA GLY A 74 -8.88 8.70 26.59
C GLY A 74 -8.49 9.12 28.02
N GLN A 75 -7.18 9.23 28.32
CA GLN A 75 -6.64 9.75 29.58
C GLN A 75 -6.51 11.28 29.60
N GLY A 76 -6.90 11.99 28.53
CA GLY A 76 -6.72 13.44 28.40
C GLY A 76 -5.26 13.89 28.27
N ASN A 77 -4.31 12.99 28.04
CA ASN A 77 -2.89 13.31 27.97
C ASN A 77 -2.43 13.66 26.55
N HIS A 78 -2.83 14.84 26.08
CA HIS A 78 -2.54 15.30 24.73
C HIS A 78 -1.04 15.42 24.43
N LYS A 79 -0.19 15.74 25.43
CA LYS A 79 1.28 15.81 25.24
C LYS A 79 1.87 14.44 24.91
N LYS A 80 1.43 13.39 25.62
CA LYS A 80 1.89 12.02 25.31
C LYS A 80 1.29 11.52 24.00
N ALA A 81 0.03 11.85 23.71
CA ALA A 81 -0.61 11.53 22.44
C ALA A 81 0.19 12.09 21.24
N ALA A 82 0.59 13.37 21.29
CA ALA A 82 1.42 14.00 20.27
C ALA A 82 2.79 13.32 20.12
N LYS A 83 3.44 12.93 21.23
CA LYS A 83 4.70 12.17 21.17
C LYS A 83 4.55 10.79 20.53
N VAL A 84 3.46 10.08 20.84
CA VAL A 84 3.15 8.78 20.22
C VAL A 84 3.00 8.93 18.71
N ALA A 85 2.23 9.93 18.27
CA ALA A 85 2.05 10.21 16.84
C ALA A 85 3.40 10.55 16.16
N GLY A 86 4.21 11.45 16.74
CA GLY A 86 5.51 11.80 16.21
C GLY A 86 6.49 10.61 16.13
N ASN A 87 6.53 9.79 17.19
CA ASN A 87 7.38 8.59 17.21
C ASN A 87 6.93 7.54 16.17
N SER A 88 5.63 7.42 15.93
CA SER A 88 5.13 6.51 14.90
C SER A 88 5.52 6.94 13.48
N LEU A 89 5.51 8.25 13.21
CA LEU A 89 5.96 8.78 11.93
C LEU A 89 7.48 8.59 11.75
N PHE A 90 8.25 8.79 12.82
CA PHE A 90 9.70 8.51 12.79
C PHE A 90 9.98 7.03 12.54
N LEU A 91 9.25 6.13 13.22
CA LEU A 91 9.35 4.69 12.99
C LEU A 91 8.95 4.32 11.54
N GLY A 92 7.90 4.95 11.01
CA GLY A 92 7.53 4.81 9.60
C GLY A 92 8.65 5.21 8.65
N GLY A 93 9.38 6.29 8.97
CA GLY A 93 10.57 6.70 8.21
C GLY A 93 11.68 5.65 8.23
N ILE A 94 11.94 5.02 9.39
CA ILE A 94 12.91 3.92 9.50
C ILE A 94 12.48 2.71 8.64
N ILE A 95 11.20 2.31 8.74
CA ILE A 95 10.65 1.21 7.94
C ILE A 95 10.80 1.52 6.45
N TYR A 96 10.49 2.75 6.03
CA TYR A 96 10.67 3.20 4.66
C TYR A 96 12.13 3.05 4.20
N VAL A 97 13.10 3.48 5.00
CA VAL A 97 14.54 3.36 4.68
C VAL A 97 14.93 1.90 4.51
N VAL A 98 14.45 1.00 5.36
CA VAL A 98 14.70 -0.44 5.24
C VAL A 98 14.11 -0.99 3.93
N CYS A 99 12.86 -0.64 3.59
CA CYS A 99 12.23 -1.02 2.33
C CYS A 99 12.98 -0.47 1.12
N LEU A 100 13.44 0.78 1.18
CA LEU A 100 14.24 1.44 0.14
C LEU A 100 15.56 0.69 -0.10
N LEU A 101 16.30 0.38 0.96
CA LEU A 101 17.56 -0.37 0.85
C LEU A 101 17.33 -1.77 0.27
N PHE A 102 16.27 -2.46 0.71
CA PHE A 102 15.89 -3.73 0.13
C PHE A 102 15.51 -3.57 -1.36
N GLY A 103 14.79 -2.52 -1.72
CA GLY A 103 14.43 -2.20 -3.11
C GLY A 103 15.64 -2.03 -4.04
N ILE A 104 16.69 -1.39 -3.52
CA ILE A 104 17.92 -1.14 -4.29
C ILE A 104 18.78 -2.41 -4.41
N PHE A 105 19.04 -3.10 -3.31
CA PHE A 105 20.05 -4.15 -3.21
C PHE A 105 19.46 -5.56 -3.15
N GLY A 106 18.30 -5.76 -2.49
CA GLY A 106 17.77 -7.08 -2.17
C GLY A 106 16.84 -7.69 -3.23
N VAL A 107 16.08 -6.87 -3.93
CA VAL A 107 14.99 -7.33 -4.82
C VAL A 107 15.50 -8.29 -5.90
N LYS A 108 16.58 -7.95 -6.59
CA LYS A 108 17.12 -8.80 -7.66
C LYS A 108 17.56 -10.16 -7.12
N VAL A 109 18.25 -10.16 -5.97
CA VAL A 109 18.74 -11.39 -5.33
C VAL A 109 17.55 -12.27 -4.91
N TYR A 110 16.52 -11.67 -4.31
CA TYR A 110 15.30 -12.36 -3.90
C TYR A 110 14.59 -13.01 -5.11
N ILE A 111 14.28 -12.26 -6.16
CA ILE A 111 13.55 -12.80 -7.31
C ILE A 111 14.36 -13.87 -8.03
N SER A 112 15.68 -13.67 -8.22
CA SER A 112 16.57 -14.66 -8.86
C SER A 112 16.73 -15.94 -8.04
N SER A 113 16.47 -15.92 -6.73
CA SER A 113 16.47 -17.13 -5.91
C SER A 113 15.18 -17.96 -6.03
N GLN A 114 14.10 -17.36 -6.55
CA GLN A 114 12.79 -17.99 -6.65
C GLN A 114 12.53 -18.63 -8.03
N THR A 115 13.16 -18.13 -9.08
CA THR A 115 12.94 -18.59 -10.46
C THR A 115 14.19 -18.45 -11.30
N VAL A 116 14.26 -19.27 -12.36
CA VAL A 116 15.31 -19.20 -13.39
C VAL A 116 14.81 -18.56 -14.70
N ASP A 117 13.51 -18.29 -14.81
CA ASP A 117 12.94 -17.65 -15.98
C ASP A 117 13.33 -16.18 -16.04
N LEU A 118 14.12 -15.82 -17.06
CA LEU A 118 14.64 -14.46 -17.23
C LEU A 118 13.54 -13.40 -17.42
N LYS A 119 12.40 -13.77 -18.03
CA LYS A 119 11.28 -12.85 -18.20
C LYS A 119 10.60 -12.56 -16.87
N VAL A 120 10.35 -13.60 -16.07
CA VAL A 120 9.76 -13.48 -14.73
C VAL A 120 10.70 -12.69 -13.82
N ILE A 121 12.03 -12.97 -13.88
CA ILE A 121 13.03 -12.20 -13.11
C ILE A 121 13.00 -10.73 -13.49
N SER A 122 13.00 -10.40 -14.78
CA SER A 122 12.97 -9.01 -15.24
C SER A 122 11.72 -8.27 -14.80
N MET A 123 10.54 -8.87 -15.02
CA MET A 123 9.25 -8.29 -14.66
C MET A 123 9.09 -8.15 -13.15
N GLY A 124 9.37 -9.22 -12.38
CA GLY A 124 9.24 -9.21 -10.92
C GLY A 124 10.23 -8.26 -10.24
N THR A 125 11.46 -8.18 -10.73
CA THR A 125 12.47 -7.24 -10.21
C THR A 125 12.03 -5.80 -10.46
N SER A 126 11.56 -5.48 -11.66
CA SER A 126 11.10 -4.12 -11.99
C SER A 126 9.91 -3.71 -11.15
N TYR A 127 8.89 -4.58 -11.05
CA TYR A 127 7.69 -4.33 -10.25
C TYR A 127 8.02 -4.11 -8.76
N LEU A 128 8.71 -5.09 -8.15
CA LEU A 128 9.00 -5.05 -6.72
C LEU A 128 9.95 -3.90 -6.37
N ARG A 129 10.89 -3.57 -7.24
CA ARG A 129 11.78 -2.43 -7.05
C ARG A 129 11.01 -1.11 -7.00
N ILE A 130 10.06 -0.88 -7.92
CA ILE A 130 9.20 0.30 -7.91
C ILE A 130 8.41 0.37 -6.60
N CYS A 131 7.75 -0.73 -6.21
CA CYS A 131 6.98 -0.79 -4.97
C CYS A 131 7.82 -0.53 -3.72
N CYS A 132 9.05 -1.05 -3.64
CA CYS A 132 9.94 -0.87 -2.49
C CYS A 132 10.54 0.54 -2.44
N ILE A 133 10.98 1.09 -3.57
CA ILE A 133 11.59 2.43 -3.62
C ILE A 133 10.56 3.50 -3.27
N ILE A 134 9.33 3.35 -3.74
CA ILE A 134 8.25 4.31 -3.48
C ILE A 134 7.30 3.80 -2.38
N SER A 135 7.77 2.90 -1.51
CA SER A 135 6.99 2.34 -0.38
C SER A 135 6.55 3.40 0.65
N MET A 136 7.07 4.62 0.56
CA MET A 136 6.62 5.75 1.37
C MET A 136 5.09 5.90 1.34
N GLY A 137 4.46 5.75 0.17
CA GLY A 137 3.02 5.86 0.01
C GLY A 137 2.25 4.91 0.92
N ILE A 138 2.55 3.60 0.84
CA ILE A 138 1.84 2.57 1.62
C ILE A 138 2.11 2.68 3.12
N ILE A 139 3.35 2.99 3.52
CA ILE A 139 3.75 3.08 4.92
C ILE A 139 3.05 4.27 5.59
N PHE A 140 3.15 5.46 4.99
CA PHE A 140 2.54 6.66 5.58
C PHE A 140 1.02 6.65 5.45
N PHE A 141 0.45 6.11 4.37
CA PHE A 141 -0.98 5.87 4.29
C PHE A 141 -1.48 5.01 5.47
N SER A 142 -0.82 3.86 5.72
CA SER A 142 -1.20 2.97 6.83
C SER A 142 -1.12 3.66 8.19
N LEU A 143 -0.09 4.49 8.42
CA LEU A 143 0.06 5.25 9.66
C LEU A 143 -1.03 6.32 9.81
N PHE A 144 -1.26 7.15 8.79
CA PHE A 144 -2.28 8.19 8.83
C PHE A 144 -3.69 7.60 8.99
N GLU A 145 -3.98 6.51 8.30
CA GLU A 145 -5.22 5.77 8.46
C GLU A 145 -5.44 5.40 9.93
N LYS A 146 -4.45 4.83 10.60
CA LYS A 146 -4.57 4.39 11.99
C LYS A 146 -4.57 5.56 12.99
N LEU A 147 -3.87 6.64 12.70
CA LEU A 147 -3.93 7.88 13.50
C LEU A 147 -5.34 8.49 13.44
N LEU A 148 -5.96 8.55 12.25
CA LEU A 148 -7.32 9.04 12.09
C LEU A 148 -8.35 8.14 12.78
N GLN A 149 -8.18 6.82 12.67
CA GLN A 149 -9.03 5.87 13.39
C GLN A 149 -8.94 6.04 14.91
N ALA A 150 -7.73 6.28 15.46
CA ALA A 150 -7.53 6.52 16.90
C ALA A 150 -8.23 7.79 17.41
N THR A 151 -8.38 8.79 16.55
CA THR A 151 -9.11 10.04 16.87
C THR A 151 -10.61 9.96 16.61
N GLY A 152 -11.14 8.78 16.26
CA GLY A 152 -12.57 8.58 15.94
C GLY A 152 -12.98 9.03 14.53
N ARG A 153 -12.04 9.44 13.70
CA ARG A 153 -12.27 9.93 12.33
C ARG A 153 -12.13 8.83 11.27
N SER A 154 -12.65 7.64 11.53
CA SER A 154 -12.54 6.47 10.64
C SER A 154 -13.15 6.69 9.24
N LEU A 155 -14.16 7.56 9.13
CA LEU A 155 -14.76 7.90 7.84
C LEU A 155 -13.74 8.55 6.89
N TYR A 156 -12.88 9.45 7.39
CA TYR A 156 -11.86 10.08 6.57
C TYR A 156 -10.81 9.07 6.09
N SER A 157 -10.44 8.10 6.93
CA SER A 157 -9.53 7.03 6.53
C SER A 157 -10.12 6.17 5.40
N THR A 158 -11.43 5.88 5.48
CA THR A 158 -12.15 5.16 4.42
C THR A 158 -12.18 5.96 3.12
N ILE A 159 -12.47 7.27 3.18
CA ILE A 159 -12.45 8.15 1.99
C ILE A 159 -11.07 8.13 1.34
N GLY A 160 -10.00 8.26 2.11
CA GLY A 160 -8.63 8.19 1.59
C GLY A 160 -8.35 6.88 0.86
N GLN A 161 -8.80 5.75 1.42
CA GLN A 161 -8.64 4.44 0.79
C GLN A 161 -9.47 4.30 -0.49
N VAL A 162 -10.72 4.78 -0.49
CA VAL A 162 -11.57 4.79 -1.70
C VAL A 162 -10.92 5.60 -2.81
N VAL A 163 -10.41 6.80 -2.51
CA VAL A 163 -9.73 7.64 -3.49
C VAL A 163 -8.50 6.93 -4.07
N GLY A 164 -7.68 6.32 -3.23
CA GLY A 164 -6.52 5.57 -3.70
C GLY A 164 -6.88 4.38 -4.59
N ALA A 165 -7.91 3.61 -4.22
CA ALA A 165 -8.40 2.50 -5.02
C ALA A 165 -8.97 2.97 -6.38
N VAL A 166 -9.73 4.06 -6.40
CA VAL A 166 -10.27 4.64 -7.64
C VAL A 166 -9.14 5.13 -8.54
N VAL A 167 -8.16 5.84 -7.99
CA VAL A 167 -6.98 6.31 -8.74
C VAL A 167 -6.22 5.12 -9.33
N ASN A 168 -5.98 4.06 -8.55
CA ASN A 168 -5.33 2.85 -9.03
C ASN A 168 -6.12 2.21 -10.19
N ILE A 169 -7.41 1.92 -9.99
CA ILE A 169 -8.27 1.27 -11.01
C ILE A 169 -8.33 2.08 -12.33
N ILE A 170 -8.28 3.41 -12.26
CA ILE A 170 -8.26 4.26 -13.45
C ILE A 170 -6.88 4.23 -14.12
N LEU A 171 -5.80 4.27 -13.34
CA LEU A 171 -4.44 4.32 -13.87
C LEU A 171 -3.96 2.96 -14.40
N ASP A 172 -4.43 1.84 -13.84
CA ASP A 172 -4.04 0.50 -14.28
C ASP A 172 -4.18 0.31 -15.80
N PRO A 173 -5.38 0.45 -16.40
CA PRO A 173 -5.52 0.24 -17.84
C PRO A 173 -4.74 1.29 -18.66
N ILE A 174 -4.61 2.52 -18.16
CA ILE A 174 -3.88 3.59 -18.85
C ILE A 174 -2.39 3.25 -18.92
N MET A 175 -1.79 2.79 -17.82
CA MET A 175 -0.35 2.56 -17.73
C MET A 175 0.05 1.15 -18.19
N ILE A 176 -0.82 0.15 -17.98
CA ILE A 176 -0.56 -1.23 -18.41
C ILE A 176 -0.63 -1.34 -19.92
N TYR A 177 -1.72 -0.83 -20.52
CA TYR A 177 -1.99 -0.98 -21.97
C TYR A 177 -1.53 0.20 -22.82
N GLY A 178 -1.09 1.29 -22.20
CA GLY A 178 -0.63 2.47 -22.94
C GLY A 178 -1.77 3.24 -23.62
N ILE A 179 -2.76 3.71 -22.86
CA ILE A 179 -3.89 4.46 -23.39
C ILE A 179 -3.57 5.96 -23.42
N GLY A 180 -3.75 6.58 -24.57
CA GLY A 180 -3.49 8.01 -24.78
C GLY A 180 -2.01 8.36 -24.94
N PRO A 181 -1.46 9.37 -24.24
CA PRO A 181 -0.08 9.80 -24.38
C PRO A 181 0.92 8.91 -23.58
N VAL A 182 0.44 7.96 -22.80
CA VAL A 182 1.25 7.10 -21.94
C VAL A 182 1.71 5.88 -22.75
N PRO A 183 3.01 5.54 -22.77
CA PRO A 183 3.49 4.33 -23.42
C PRO A 183 3.00 3.07 -22.68
N GLU A 184 2.87 1.96 -23.39
CA GLU A 184 2.58 0.66 -22.80
C GLU A 184 3.73 0.24 -21.87
N MET A 185 3.43 0.17 -20.56
CA MET A 185 4.44 -0.14 -19.53
C MET A 185 4.26 -1.55 -18.94
N GLY A 186 3.18 -2.25 -19.29
CA GLY A 186 2.91 -3.59 -18.80
C GLY A 186 2.93 -3.69 -17.27
N VAL A 187 3.66 -4.66 -16.74
CA VAL A 187 3.78 -4.91 -15.29
C VAL A 187 4.34 -3.71 -14.52
N GLN A 188 5.23 -2.92 -15.13
CA GLN A 188 5.72 -1.70 -14.50
C GLN A 188 4.62 -0.65 -14.36
N GLY A 189 3.70 -0.58 -15.34
CA GLY A 189 2.54 0.29 -15.30
C GLY A 189 1.64 -0.02 -14.09
N ALA A 190 1.36 -1.29 -13.82
CA ALA A 190 0.62 -1.73 -12.64
C ALA A 190 1.34 -1.30 -11.33
N ALA A 191 2.67 -1.43 -11.26
CA ALA A 191 3.42 -0.98 -10.10
C ALA A 191 3.30 0.53 -9.87
N TYR A 192 3.42 1.33 -10.93
CA TYR A 192 3.27 2.79 -10.83
C TYR A 192 1.84 3.19 -10.47
N ALA A 193 0.83 2.58 -11.06
CA ALA A 193 -0.57 2.87 -10.73
C ALA A 193 -0.88 2.58 -9.25
N THR A 194 -0.41 1.45 -8.73
CA THR A 194 -0.54 1.08 -7.31
C THR A 194 0.12 2.11 -6.40
N VAL A 195 1.35 2.48 -6.70
CA VAL A 195 2.11 3.43 -5.87
C VAL A 195 1.51 4.83 -5.91
N ILE A 196 1.09 5.30 -7.09
CA ILE A 196 0.42 6.62 -7.24
C ILE A 196 -0.89 6.63 -6.43
N GLY A 197 -1.69 5.56 -6.49
CA GLY A 197 -2.89 5.42 -5.68
C GLY A 197 -2.60 5.52 -4.18
N GLN A 198 -1.55 4.85 -3.70
CA GLN A 198 -1.14 4.88 -2.30
C GLN A 198 -0.62 6.26 -1.86
N VAL A 199 0.15 6.93 -2.71
CA VAL A 199 0.64 8.30 -2.45
C VAL A 199 -0.52 9.29 -2.44
N ALA A 200 -1.48 9.18 -3.36
CA ALA A 200 -2.68 10.00 -3.38
C ALA A 200 -3.50 9.83 -2.10
N SER A 201 -3.69 8.58 -1.65
CA SER A 201 -4.34 8.28 -0.37
C SER A 201 -3.59 8.91 0.80
N ALA A 202 -2.28 8.72 0.89
CA ALA A 202 -1.46 9.27 1.96
C ALA A 202 -1.51 10.81 1.99
N ALA A 203 -1.43 11.45 0.83
CA ALA A 203 -1.52 12.90 0.70
C ALA A 203 -2.88 13.44 1.15
N LEU A 204 -3.97 12.76 0.78
CA LEU A 204 -5.32 13.15 1.21
C LEU A 204 -5.52 13.03 2.72
N LEU A 205 -4.93 12.00 3.36
CA LEU A 205 -5.06 11.81 4.80
C LEU A 205 -4.14 12.70 5.64
N PHE A 206 -3.13 13.30 5.02
CA PHE A 206 -2.22 14.24 5.68
C PHE A 206 -2.86 15.63 5.91
N VAL A 207 -3.83 16.03 5.09
CA VAL A 207 -4.58 17.31 5.19
C VAL A 207 -5.70 17.20 6.21
#